data_add93a7e85cd3b23e402c9ab74108140
#
_entry.id   add93a7e85cd3b23e402c9ab74108140
#
_cell.length_a   1.000
_cell.length_b   1.000
_cell.length_c   1.000
_cell.angle_alpha   90.00
_cell.angle_beta   90.00
_cell.angle_gamma   90.00
#
_symmetry.space_group_name_H-M   'P 1'
#
loop_
_entity.id
_entity.type
_entity.pdbx_description
1 polymer ?
#
loop_
_entity_poly.entity_id
_entity_poly.type
_entity_poly.pdbx_seq_one_letter_code
_entity_poly.pdbx_strand_id
1 'polypeptide(L)'
;MSKTATTLPEPATAGSRNKIQYRSALNEALAEEMRRDPTVFLMGEGIAERGGSYKVTANLLAEFGKNRVLDTPLCEATFTGAAIGAALTGMRPVVEILFIDFAMLIMDQLVNQAAKVRFMTGDQCRVPLVLRTQGGTGNGLAAQHSQSLEALFYHIPGLKLAMPSTPADAKGLLKASIRDDSPVIFIEHKLLYLTEGPVPEGDDFVIPLGKGEVKRPGADVTLIAWSNMIPRSLAAAEKLAGEGIDVEVIDPRTLVPIDKELMLDSVRKTERVVIVQEAIRRGGVASDLASIIQAEAFDYLDAPIEIVAGLVTPVPFNLALETACVPQEADIIRAVKRVMCIEG
;
A
#
# COMPACT_ATOMS: atom_id res chain seq x y z
N MET A 1 -25.82 40.82 1.03
CA MET A 1 -25.93 39.45 1.49
C MET A 1 -24.51 38.91 1.67
N SER A 2 -24.06 38.85 2.91
CA SER A 2 -22.70 38.46 3.30
C SER A 2 -22.55 36.94 3.15
N LYS A 3 -21.56 36.48 2.33
CA LYS A 3 -21.18 35.08 2.24
C LYS A 3 -20.24 34.76 3.42
N THR A 4 -20.75 34.10 4.42
CA THR A 4 -19.96 33.52 5.50
C THR A 4 -19.13 32.36 4.89
N ALA A 5 -17.81 32.53 4.82
CA ALA A 5 -16.87 31.47 4.52
C ALA A 5 -16.86 30.48 5.67
N THR A 6 -17.29 29.26 5.43
CA THR A 6 -17.17 28.12 6.34
C THR A 6 -15.73 27.67 6.32
N THR A 7 -14.96 28.06 7.32
CA THR A 7 -13.61 27.51 7.54
C THR A 7 -13.73 26.03 7.92
N LEU A 8 -13.10 25.16 7.15
CA LEU A 8 -12.90 23.76 7.51
C LEU A 8 -12.07 23.69 8.81
N PRO A 9 -12.39 22.78 9.75
CA PRO A 9 -11.59 22.64 10.95
C PRO A 9 -10.18 22.18 10.59
N GLU A 10 -9.18 22.85 11.16
CA GLU A 10 -7.79 22.41 11.11
C GLU A 10 -7.69 20.98 11.67
N PRO A 11 -6.87 20.10 11.07
CA PRO A 11 -6.64 18.76 11.61
C PRO A 11 -6.06 18.93 13.03
N ALA A 12 -6.68 18.29 14.00
CA ALA A 12 -6.20 18.26 15.37
C ALA A 12 -4.73 17.84 15.39
N THR A 13 -3.87 18.67 15.96
CA THR A 13 -2.46 18.34 16.23
C THR A 13 -2.43 17.22 17.25
N ALA A 14 -2.46 15.98 16.78
CA ALA A 14 -2.21 14.80 17.60
C ALA A 14 -0.77 14.90 18.13
N GLY A 15 -0.58 14.79 19.44
CA GLY A 15 0.75 14.76 20.03
C GLY A 15 1.62 13.69 19.33
N SER A 16 2.82 14.07 18.90
CA SER A 16 3.71 13.14 18.22
C SER A 16 4.27 12.16 19.24
N ARG A 17 3.97 10.88 19.05
CA ARG A 17 4.64 9.78 19.80
C ARG A 17 6.11 9.69 19.46
N ASN A 18 6.84 8.98 20.34
CA ASN A 18 8.13 8.38 20.00
C ASN A 18 8.02 7.59 18.70
N LYS A 19 9.06 7.67 17.86
CA LYS A 19 9.13 6.90 16.62
C LYS A 19 9.03 5.41 16.91
N ILE A 20 8.14 4.70 16.22
CA ILE A 20 8.01 3.25 16.28
C ILE A 20 8.30 2.63 14.92
N GLN A 21 8.69 1.35 14.92
CA GLN A 21 8.93 0.61 13.69
C GLN A 21 7.62 0.33 12.95
N TYR A 22 7.68 0.32 11.62
CA TYR A 22 6.54 0.00 10.75
C TYR A 22 5.87 -1.34 11.16
N ARG A 23 6.67 -2.41 11.43
CA ARG A 23 6.13 -3.68 11.92
C ARG A 23 5.44 -3.57 13.29
N SER A 24 5.92 -2.71 14.15
CA SER A 24 5.30 -2.46 15.47
C SER A 24 3.98 -1.72 15.31
N ALA A 25 3.89 -0.78 14.37
CA ALA A 25 2.66 -0.09 14.03
C ALA A 25 1.58 -1.04 13.50
N LEU A 26 1.96 -2.03 12.67
CA LEU A 26 1.06 -3.11 12.24
C LEU A 26 0.61 -3.98 13.40
N ASN A 27 1.53 -4.34 14.29
CA ASN A 27 1.22 -5.14 15.49
C ASN A 27 0.21 -4.42 16.41
N GLU A 28 0.44 -3.12 16.67
CA GLU A 28 -0.50 -2.29 17.42
C GLU A 28 -1.87 -2.25 16.77
N ALA A 29 -1.94 -2.05 15.44
CA ALA A 29 -3.20 -2.03 14.71
C ALA A 29 -3.99 -3.33 14.87
N LEU A 30 -3.31 -4.48 14.75
CA LEU A 30 -3.92 -5.80 14.95
C LEU A 30 -4.42 -5.97 16.37
N ALA A 31 -3.60 -5.64 17.37
CA ALA A 31 -3.97 -5.75 18.78
C ALA A 31 -5.17 -4.87 19.14
N GLU A 32 -5.17 -3.61 18.70
CA GLU A 32 -6.25 -2.66 18.95
C GLU A 32 -7.58 -3.13 18.31
N GLU A 33 -7.54 -3.58 17.04
CA GLU A 33 -8.75 -4.07 16.38
C GLU A 33 -9.26 -5.40 16.96
N MET A 34 -8.38 -6.29 17.38
CA MET A 34 -8.76 -7.53 18.06
C MET A 34 -9.36 -7.29 19.46
N ARG A 35 -8.90 -6.24 20.18
CA ARG A 35 -9.53 -5.82 21.46
C ARG A 35 -10.90 -5.20 21.21
N ARG A 36 -11.02 -4.38 20.17
CA ARG A 36 -12.25 -3.66 19.83
C ARG A 36 -13.37 -4.61 19.36
N ASP A 37 -13.03 -5.62 18.57
CA ASP A 37 -13.99 -6.49 17.91
C ASP A 37 -13.65 -7.98 18.12
N PRO A 38 -14.48 -8.73 18.86
CA PRO A 38 -14.26 -10.16 19.11
C PRO A 38 -14.35 -11.03 17.86
N THR A 39 -14.90 -10.54 16.75
CA THR A 39 -15.00 -11.30 15.50
C THR A 39 -13.70 -11.25 14.67
N VAL A 40 -12.76 -10.34 14.98
CA VAL A 40 -11.45 -10.27 14.31
C VAL A 40 -10.58 -11.42 14.78
N PHE A 41 -10.03 -12.20 13.86
CA PHE A 41 -9.05 -13.25 14.15
C PHE A 41 -7.96 -13.30 13.07
N LEU A 42 -6.81 -13.85 13.42
CA LEU A 42 -5.65 -13.95 12.54
C LEU A 42 -5.43 -15.41 12.13
N MET A 43 -5.07 -15.61 10.86
CA MET A 43 -4.77 -16.93 10.30
C MET A 43 -3.61 -16.85 9.32
N GLY A 44 -2.65 -17.78 9.43
CA GLY A 44 -1.50 -17.82 8.52
C GLY A 44 -0.40 -18.74 9.04
N GLU A 45 0.71 -18.80 8.33
CA GLU A 45 1.80 -19.72 8.57
C GLU A 45 2.81 -19.16 9.58
N GLY A 46 2.93 -19.82 10.75
CA GLY A 46 3.87 -19.43 11.80
C GLY A 46 3.58 -18.07 12.45
N ILE A 47 2.36 -17.57 12.34
CA ILE A 47 1.95 -16.26 12.86
C ILE A 47 1.66 -16.31 14.38
N ALA A 48 1.32 -17.47 14.92
CA ALA A 48 0.99 -17.64 16.32
C ALA A 48 2.26 -17.80 17.17
N GLU A 49 2.88 -18.99 17.21
CA GLU A 49 4.01 -19.25 18.11
C GLU A 49 5.27 -18.45 17.72
N ARG A 50 5.56 -18.32 16.44
CA ARG A 50 6.73 -17.59 15.94
C ARG A 50 6.53 -16.07 15.89
N GLY A 51 5.29 -15.60 15.94
CA GLY A 51 4.94 -14.17 15.76
C GLY A 51 5.16 -13.65 14.36
N GLY A 52 5.07 -14.53 13.36
CA GLY A 52 5.32 -14.23 11.94
C GLY A 52 6.81 -14.08 11.59
N SER A 53 7.12 -14.18 10.30
CA SER A 53 8.50 -14.08 9.79
C SER A 53 9.12 -12.70 10.04
N TYR A 54 8.32 -11.64 10.02
CA TYR A 54 8.74 -10.26 10.26
C TYR A 54 8.33 -9.73 11.64
N LYS A 55 7.81 -10.60 12.52
CA LYS A 55 7.39 -10.27 13.89
C LYS A 55 6.21 -9.32 14.02
N VAL A 56 5.40 -9.23 12.98
CA VAL A 56 4.18 -8.40 12.99
C VAL A 56 3.14 -8.92 13.98
N THR A 57 3.04 -10.24 14.18
CA THR A 57 2.09 -10.87 15.09
C THR A 57 2.70 -11.29 16.43
N ALA A 58 3.89 -10.78 16.77
CA ALA A 58 4.57 -11.09 18.03
C ALA A 58 3.67 -10.77 19.24
N ASN A 59 3.64 -11.69 20.22
CA ASN A 59 2.86 -11.61 21.46
C ASN A 59 1.32 -11.67 21.33
N LEU A 60 0.75 -11.63 20.12
CA LEU A 60 -0.71 -11.66 19.95
C LEU A 60 -1.32 -13.00 20.40
N LEU A 61 -0.61 -14.12 20.20
CA LEU A 61 -1.06 -15.43 20.72
C LEU A 61 -1.21 -15.42 22.24
N ALA A 62 -0.27 -14.80 22.96
CA ALA A 62 -0.30 -14.73 24.42
C ALA A 62 -1.49 -13.89 24.93
N GLU A 63 -1.84 -12.83 24.21
CA GLU A 63 -2.93 -11.94 24.59
C GLU A 63 -4.32 -12.49 24.19
N PHE A 64 -4.47 -13.00 22.97
CA PHE A 64 -5.78 -13.35 22.40
C PHE A 64 -6.08 -14.85 22.35
N GLY A 65 -5.08 -15.68 22.58
CA GLY A 65 -5.23 -17.14 22.62
C GLY A 65 -5.34 -17.79 21.24
N LYS A 66 -5.25 -19.12 21.26
CA LYS A 66 -5.20 -19.98 20.07
C LYS A 66 -6.46 -20.00 19.21
N ASN A 67 -7.58 -19.51 19.73
CA ASN A 67 -8.84 -19.42 18.98
C ASN A 67 -8.94 -18.14 18.14
N ARG A 68 -8.07 -17.18 18.39
CA ARG A 68 -8.03 -15.88 17.71
C ARG A 68 -6.74 -15.66 16.91
N VAL A 69 -5.67 -16.41 17.19
CA VAL A 69 -4.40 -16.38 16.46
C VAL A 69 -4.05 -17.81 16.08
N LEU A 70 -4.24 -18.16 14.82
CA LEU A 70 -4.20 -19.54 14.33
C LEU A 70 -3.00 -19.75 13.40
N ASP A 71 -2.11 -20.66 13.77
CA ASP A 71 -1.15 -21.23 12.81
C ASP A 71 -1.84 -22.22 11.89
N THR A 72 -1.50 -22.16 10.60
CA THR A 72 -2.01 -23.07 9.57
C THR A 72 -0.90 -23.97 9.04
N PRO A 73 -1.23 -25.16 8.49
CA PRO A 73 -0.33 -25.84 7.57
C PRO A 73 -0.02 -25.00 6.34
N LEU A 74 1.05 -25.33 5.61
CA LEU A 74 1.40 -24.76 4.31
C LEU A 74 0.37 -25.21 3.24
N CYS A 75 -0.77 -24.52 3.21
CA CYS A 75 -1.88 -24.84 2.30
C CYS A 75 -2.74 -23.57 2.10
N GLU A 76 -2.20 -22.59 1.42
CA GLU A 76 -2.73 -21.23 1.28
C GLU A 76 -4.15 -21.21 0.71
N ALA A 77 -4.41 -22.03 -0.31
CA ALA A 77 -5.76 -22.14 -0.90
C ALA A 77 -6.81 -22.58 0.11
N THR A 78 -6.45 -23.54 0.99
CA THR A 78 -7.39 -24.10 1.96
C THR A 78 -7.72 -23.12 3.08
N PHE A 79 -6.70 -22.53 3.71
CA PHE A 79 -6.97 -21.64 4.83
C PHE A 79 -7.55 -20.29 4.38
N THR A 80 -7.21 -19.80 3.17
CA THR A 80 -7.87 -18.62 2.60
C THR A 80 -9.35 -18.90 2.30
N GLY A 81 -9.66 -20.08 1.75
CA GLY A 81 -11.05 -20.51 1.54
C GLY A 81 -11.83 -20.62 2.86
N ALA A 82 -11.22 -21.19 3.90
CA ALA A 82 -11.80 -21.26 5.24
C ALA A 82 -12.06 -19.87 5.85
N ALA A 83 -11.11 -18.92 5.66
CA ALA A 83 -11.27 -17.54 6.10
C ALA A 83 -12.42 -16.83 5.38
N ILE A 84 -12.59 -17.03 4.06
CA ILE A 84 -13.73 -16.49 3.32
C ILE A 84 -15.04 -17.07 3.85
N GLY A 85 -15.10 -18.38 4.10
CA GLY A 85 -16.27 -19.03 4.73
C GLY A 85 -16.59 -18.43 6.10
N ALA A 86 -15.58 -18.19 6.93
CA ALA A 86 -15.74 -17.53 8.22
C ALA A 86 -16.25 -16.09 8.07
N ALA A 87 -15.75 -15.35 7.09
CA ALA A 87 -16.21 -13.98 6.80
C ALA A 87 -17.70 -13.97 6.40
N LEU A 88 -18.15 -14.93 5.60
CA LEU A 88 -19.55 -15.09 5.20
C LEU A 88 -20.48 -15.41 6.39
N THR A 89 -19.94 -15.90 7.49
CA THR A 89 -20.70 -16.19 8.74
C THR A 89 -20.57 -15.08 9.80
N GLY A 90 -19.97 -13.93 9.45
CA GLY A 90 -19.92 -12.74 10.31
C GLY A 90 -18.60 -12.54 11.07
N MET A 91 -17.56 -13.35 10.79
CA MET A 91 -16.23 -13.13 11.34
C MET A 91 -15.43 -12.14 10.47
N ARG A 92 -14.38 -11.56 11.04
CA ARG A 92 -13.43 -10.63 10.35
C ARG A 92 -12.03 -11.22 10.32
N PRO A 93 -11.73 -12.13 9.39
CA PRO A 93 -10.42 -12.74 9.26
C PRO A 93 -9.37 -11.75 8.72
N VAL A 94 -8.19 -11.79 9.34
CA VAL A 94 -6.96 -11.22 8.78
C VAL A 94 -6.05 -12.39 8.44
N VAL A 95 -5.85 -12.63 7.15
CA VAL A 95 -5.05 -13.75 6.64
C VAL A 95 -3.69 -13.24 6.23
N GLU A 96 -2.62 -13.89 6.67
CA GLU A 96 -1.26 -13.62 6.19
C GLU A 96 -0.83 -14.69 5.19
N ILE A 97 -0.49 -14.26 3.98
CA ILE A 97 0.22 -15.05 2.96
C ILE A 97 1.66 -14.59 2.95
N LEU A 98 2.57 -15.48 3.30
CA LEU A 98 3.99 -15.18 3.37
C LEU A 98 4.57 -15.06 1.94
N PHE A 99 4.85 -13.82 1.53
CA PHE A 99 5.19 -13.31 0.22
C PHE A 99 4.02 -13.29 -0.78
N ILE A 100 3.92 -12.13 -1.45
CA ILE A 100 2.93 -11.90 -2.51
C ILE A 100 3.06 -12.89 -3.67
N ASP A 101 4.26 -13.45 -3.85
CA ASP A 101 4.57 -14.46 -4.86
C ASP A 101 3.66 -15.70 -4.71
N PHE A 102 3.32 -16.08 -3.48
CA PHE A 102 2.44 -17.22 -3.20
C PHE A 102 0.94 -16.86 -3.22
N ALA A 103 0.60 -15.60 -3.40
CA ALA A 103 -0.80 -15.23 -3.63
C ALA A 103 -1.38 -15.87 -4.91
N MET A 104 -0.54 -16.36 -5.83
CA MET A 104 -0.98 -17.15 -6.98
C MET A 104 -1.74 -18.41 -6.57
N LEU A 105 -1.41 -19.01 -5.43
CA LEU A 105 -2.07 -20.23 -4.91
C LEU A 105 -3.50 -19.98 -4.41
N ILE A 106 -3.88 -18.72 -4.18
CA ILE A 106 -5.18 -18.32 -3.63
C ILE A 106 -6.01 -17.47 -4.59
N MET A 107 -5.62 -17.39 -5.86
CA MET A 107 -6.29 -16.50 -6.83
C MET A 107 -7.74 -16.89 -7.07
N ASP A 108 -8.09 -18.18 -7.08
CA ASP A 108 -9.49 -18.60 -7.22
C ASP A 108 -10.33 -18.10 -6.03
N GLN A 109 -9.83 -18.31 -4.80
CA GLN A 109 -10.51 -17.88 -3.58
C GLN A 109 -10.72 -16.37 -3.54
N LEU A 110 -9.73 -15.59 -3.97
CA LEU A 110 -9.84 -14.13 -4.00
C LEU A 110 -10.69 -13.62 -5.16
N VAL A 111 -10.35 -14.04 -6.39
CA VAL A 111 -10.91 -13.47 -7.62
C VAL A 111 -12.33 -13.97 -7.88
N ASN A 112 -12.58 -15.28 -7.73
CA ASN A 112 -13.85 -15.88 -8.08
C ASN A 112 -14.82 -15.93 -6.90
N GLN A 113 -14.32 -15.98 -5.67
CA GLN A 113 -15.15 -16.05 -4.47
C GLN A 113 -15.21 -14.69 -3.75
N ALA A 114 -14.17 -14.26 -3.04
CA ALA A 114 -14.22 -13.09 -2.18
C ALA A 114 -14.64 -11.81 -2.93
N ALA A 115 -14.06 -11.54 -4.09
CA ALA A 115 -14.35 -10.36 -4.89
C ALA A 115 -15.78 -10.33 -5.49
N LYS A 116 -16.43 -11.47 -5.68
CA LYS A 116 -17.67 -11.58 -6.46
C LYS A 116 -18.91 -11.87 -5.60
N VAL A 117 -18.77 -12.53 -4.46
CA VAL A 117 -19.91 -12.99 -3.64
C VAL A 117 -20.86 -11.84 -3.30
N ARG A 118 -20.35 -10.70 -2.87
CA ARG A 118 -21.18 -9.53 -2.54
C ARG A 118 -22.07 -9.08 -3.71
N PHE A 119 -21.49 -8.99 -4.90
CA PHE A 119 -22.22 -8.64 -6.13
C PHE A 119 -23.24 -9.73 -6.51
N MET A 120 -22.81 -11.01 -6.51
CA MET A 120 -23.65 -12.14 -6.89
C MET A 120 -24.85 -12.34 -5.99
N THR A 121 -24.74 -11.95 -4.72
CA THR A 121 -25.83 -12.06 -3.72
C THR A 121 -26.64 -10.77 -3.56
N GLY A 122 -26.40 -9.74 -4.36
CA GLY A 122 -27.12 -8.47 -4.25
C GLY A 122 -26.92 -7.80 -2.89
N ASP A 123 -25.67 -7.75 -2.38
CA ASP A 123 -25.27 -7.19 -1.07
C ASP A 123 -25.81 -7.95 0.17
N GLN A 124 -26.41 -9.14 -0.02
CA GLN A 124 -26.87 -9.96 1.12
C GLN A 124 -25.72 -10.60 1.89
N CYS A 125 -24.60 -10.87 1.21
CA CYS A 125 -23.38 -11.40 1.83
C CYS A 125 -22.24 -10.38 1.71
N ARG A 126 -21.43 -10.29 2.77
CA ARG A 126 -20.22 -9.46 2.81
C ARG A 126 -19.02 -10.34 3.09
N VAL A 127 -17.86 -9.92 2.66
CA VAL A 127 -16.60 -10.64 2.89
C VAL A 127 -15.58 -9.67 3.50
N PRO A 128 -15.71 -9.36 4.80
CA PRO A 128 -14.77 -8.49 5.52
C PRO A 128 -13.44 -9.21 5.78
N LEU A 129 -12.69 -9.49 4.72
CA LEU A 129 -11.42 -10.18 4.73
C LEU A 129 -10.28 -9.19 4.51
N VAL A 130 -9.25 -9.23 5.34
CA VAL A 130 -7.96 -8.60 5.03
C VAL A 130 -6.95 -9.67 4.66
N LEU A 131 -6.41 -9.59 3.46
CA LEU A 131 -5.25 -10.38 3.05
C LEU A 131 -3.99 -9.53 3.21
N ARG A 132 -3.16 -9.83 4.21
CA ARG A 132 -1.84 -9.24 4.38
C ARG A 132 -0.79 -10.07 3.66
N THR A 133 0.10 -9.42 2.94
CA THR A 133 1.21 -10.10 2.27
C THR A 133 2.39 -9.16 2.08
N GLN A 134 3.59 -9.73 1.97
CA GLN A 134 4.83 -8.99 1.81
C GLN A 134 5.33 -9.10 0.38
N GLY A 135 5.63 -7.95 -0.23
CA GLY A 135 6.18 -7.88 -1.59
C GLY A 135 7.52 -7.15 -1.65
N GLY A 136 7.99 -6.99 -2.88
CA GLY A 136 9.15 -6.18 -3.22
C GLY A 136 10.51 -6.86 -3.09
N THR A 137 11.53 -6.13 -3.52
CA THR A 137 12.94 -6.55 -3.57
C THR A 137 13.71 -6.16 -2.30
N GLY A 138 15.03 -6.39 -2.29
CA GLY A 138 15.98 -5.82 -1.33
C GLY A 138 16.56 -6.80 -0.31
N ASN A 139 16.15 -8.07 -0.31
CA ASN A 139 16.63 -9.07 0.65
C ASN A 139 17.41 -10.23 0.01
N GLY A 140 17.70 -10.18 -1.30
CA GLY A 140 18.41 -11.24 -2.02
C GLY A 140 17.65 -12.57 -2.01
N LEU A 141 16.32 -12.54 -2.13
CA LEU A 141 15.47 -13.73 -2.07
C LEU A 141 15.13 -14.30 -3.45
N ALA A 142 15.72 -13.75 -4.51
CA ALA A 142 15.55 -14.17 -5.91
C ALA A 142 14.11 -14.05 -6.45
N ALA A 143 13.87 -14.64 -7.62
CA ALA A 143 12.73 -14.40 -8.48
C ALA A 143 11.36 -14.77 -7.88
N GLN A 144 11.32 -15.76 -6.99
CA GLN A 144 10.09 -16.32 -6.45
C GLN A 144 9.68 -15.74 -5.08
N HIS A 145 10.44 -14.75 -4.55
CA HIS A 145 10.21 -14.15 -3.24
C HIS A 145 10.44 -12.63 -3.23
N SER A 146 10.47 -12.00 -4.42
CA SER A 146 10.85 -10.58 -4.54
C SER A 146 10.00 -9.80 -5.54
N GLN A 147 8.85 -10.34 -5.93
CA GLN A 147 7.99 -9.71 -6.92
C GLN A 147 7.16 -8.58 -6.32
N SER A 148 6.78 -7.62 -7.17
CA SER A 148 5.79 -6.58 -6.91
C SER A 148 4.60 -6.86 -7.84
N LEU A 149 3.53 -7.43 -7.29
CA LEU A 149 2.42 -8.02 -8.05
C LEU A 149 1.07 -7.30 -7.81
N GLU A 150 1.11 -6.07 -7.32
CA GLU A 150 -0.08 -5.27 -7.02
C GLU A 150 -1.03 -5.14 -8.23
N ALA A 151 -0.49 -5.10 -9.45
CA ALA A 151 -1.28 -4.97 -10.67
C ALA A 151 -2.27 -6.13 -10.89
N LEU A 152 -1.98 -7.33 -10.40
CA LEU A 152 -2.87 -8.48 -10.49
C LEU A 152 -4.15 -8.26 -9.68
N PHE A 153 -4.05 -7.65 -8.50
CA PHE A 153 -5.19 -7.36 -7.63
C PHE A 153 -5.91 -6.07 -8.04
N TYR A 154 -5.14 -5.09 -8.53
CA TYR A 154 -5.68 -3.83 -9.08
C TYR A 154 -6.69 -4.06 -10.19
N HIS A 155 -6.44 -5.06 -11.05
CA HIS A 155 -7.32 -5.42 -12.17
C HIS A 155 -8.66 -6.04 -11.75
N ILE A 156 -8.81 -6.53 -10.49
CA ILE A 156 -9.96 -7.34 -10.09
C ILE A 156 -11.08 -6.51 -9.45
N PRO A 157 -12.22 -6.30 -10.13
CA PRO A 157 -13.36 -5.62 -9.53
C PRO A 157 -13.89 -6.37 -8.29
N GLY A 158 -14.11 -5.62 -7.21
CA GLY A 158 -14.57 -6.14 -5.92
C GLY A 158 -13.48 -6.32 -4.86
N LEU A 159 -12.19 -6.19 -5.23
CA LEU A 159 -11.08 -6.08 -4.29
C LEU A 159 -10.74 -4.62 -4.01
N LYS A 160 -10.30 -4.34 -2.79
CA LYS A 160 -9.61 -3.10 -2.42
C LYS A 160 -8.13 -3.37 -2.26
N LEU A 161 -7.28 -2.34 -2.44
CA LEU A 161 -5.83 -2.51 -2.44
C LEU A 161 -5.15 -1.36 -1.71
N ALA A 162 -4.46 -1.68 -0.60
CA ALA A 162 -3.71 -0.73 0.23
C ALA A 162 -2.22 -1.07 0.24
N MET A 163 -1.37 -0.04 0.13
CA MET A 163 0.09 -0.17 0.08
C MET A 163 0.77 0.92 0.91
N PRO A 164 0.79 0.81 2.24
CA PRO A 164 1.33 1.83 3.13
C PRO A 164 2.83 2.06 2.96
N SER A 165 3.28 3.30 3.17
CA SER A 165 4.69 3.70 3.04
C SER A 165 5.35 4.08 4.36
N THR A 166 4.58 4.43 5.39
CA THR A 166 5.08 4.86 6.70
C THR A 166 4.47 4.04 7.84
N PRO A 167 5.04 4.08 9.07
CA PRO A 167 4.42 3.46 10.24
C PRO A 167 3.00 3.96 10.53
N ALA A 168 2.75 5.27 10.36
CA ALA A 168 1.42 5.84 10.53
C ALA A 168 0.43 5.31 9.47
N ASP A 169 0.84 5.27 8.20
CA ASP A 169 0.02 4.70 7.13
C ASP A 169 -0.28 3.22 7.41
N ALA A 170 0.74 2.45 7.82
CA ALA A 170 0.59 1.03 8.15
C ALA A 170 -0.48 0.80 9.23
N LYS A 171 -0.42 1.55 10.34
CA LYS A 171 -1.41 1.46 11.42
C LYS A 171 -2.80 1.89 10.97
N GLY A 172 -2.89 3.10 10.43
CA GLY A 172 -4.18 3.72 10.09
C GLY A 172 -4.93 2.98 8.99
N LEU A 173 -4.23 2.57 7.92
CA LEU A 173 -4.84 1.84 6.81
C LEU A 173 -5.18 0.39 7.18
N LEU A 174 -4.37 -0.30 8.01
CA LEU A 174 -4.70 -1.66 8.43
C LEU A 174 -5.97 -1.68 9.28
N LYS A 175 -6.13 -0.74 10.21
CA LYS A 175 -7.37 -0.59 10.98
C LYS A 175 -8.57 -0.30 10.08
N ALA A 176 -8.43 0.61 9.11
CA ALA A 176 -9.49 0.86 8.12
C ALA A 176 -9.83 -0.40 7.32
N SER A 177 -8.82 -1.16 6.91
CA SER A 177 -9.00 -2.41 6.16
C SER A 177 -9.75 -3.47 6.97
N ILE A 178 -9.44 -3.63 8.26
CA ILE A 178 -10.13 -4.58 9.15
C ILE A 178 -11.59 -4.17 9.37
N ARG A 179 -11.88 -2.87 9.38
CA ARG A 179 -13.24 -2.34 9.55
C ARG A 179 -14.08 -2.35 8.27
N ASP A 180 -13.47 -2.55 7.12
CA ASP A 180 -14.17 -2.60 5.82
C ASP A 180 -14.96 -3.90 5.64
N ASP A 181 -16.12 -3.81 4.98
CA ASP A 181 -16.98 -4.96 4.71
C ASP A 181 -16.68 -5.67 3.38
N SER A 182 -15.70 -5.17 2.63
CA SER A 182 -15.21 -5.76 1.38
C SER A 182 -13.81 -6.33 1.56
N PRO A 183 -13.38 -7.29 0.72
CA PRO A 183 -12.04 -7.84 0.83
C PRO A 183 -10.97 -6.79 0.48
N VAL A 184 -9.99 -6.63 1.34
CA VAL A 184 -8.87 -5.72 1.20
C VAL A 184 -7.57 -6.51 1.07
N ILE A 185 -6.83 -6.28 0.00
CA ILE A 185 -5.45 -6.75 -0.17
C ILE A 185 -4.53 -5.67 0.42
N PHE A 186 -3.78 -6.05 1.43
CA PHE A 186 -2.89 -5.15 2.17
C PHE A 186 -1.45 -5.58 1.92
N ILE A 187 -0.77 -4.88 1.00
CA ILE A 187 0.59 -5.23 0.58
C ILE A 187 1.60 -4.40 1.36
N GLU A 188 2.43 -5.09 2.12
CA GLU A 188 3.53 -4.56 2.90
C GLU A 188 4.84 -4.71 2.12
N HIS A 189 5.79 -3.80 2.31
CA HIS A 189 7.10 -3.94 1.68
C HIS A 189 8.15 -4.40 2.68
N LYS A 190 8.91 -5.43 2.32
CA LYS A 190 9.92 -6.07 3.20
C LYS A 190 10.93 -5.10 3.79
N LEU A 191 11.39 -4.12 3.01
CA LEU A 191 12.37 -3.13 3.47
C LEU A 191 11.78 -2.08 4.43
N LEU A 192 10.45 -1.94 4.50
CA LEU A 192 9.81 -0.96 5.38
C LEU A 192 9.65 -1.44 6.82
N TYR A 193 9.70 -2.74 7.10
CA TYR A 193 9.39 -3.28 8.44
C TYR A 193 10.21 -2.70 9.58
N LEU A 194 11.46 -2.35 9.33
CA LEU A 194 12.38 -1.77 10.32
C LEU A 194 12.48 -0.24 10.24
N THR A 195 11.81 0.40 9.29
CA THR A 195 11.76 1.86 9.22
C THR A 195 11.00 2.42 10.40
N GLU A 196 11.46 3.54 10.94
CA GLU A 196 10.86 4.19 12.10
C GLU A 196 10.20 5.50 11.68
N GLY A 197 9.08 5.81 12.31
CA GLY A 197 8.37 7.05 12.08
C GLY A 197 7.38 7.38 13.19
N PRO A 198 6.90 8.62 13.26
CA PRO A 198 5.89 9.02 14.21
C PRO A 198 4.55 8.33 13.88
N VAL A 199 3.83 7.90 14.91
CA VAL A 199 2.46 7.37 14.79
C VAL A 199 1.57 8.10 15.77
N PRO A 200 0.43 8.64 15.35
CA PRO A 200 -0.52 9.29 16.26
C PRO A 200 -0.99 8.34 17.37
N GLU A 201 -1.20 8.90 18.56
CA GLU A 201 -1.71 8.18 19.71
C GLU A 201 -3.23 7.98 19.62
N GLY A 202 -3.72 6.91 20.24
CA GLY A 202 -5.13 6.64 20.42
C GLY A 202 -5.70 5.56 19.51
N ASP A 203 -6.68 4.87 20.04
CA ASP A 203 -7.35 3.74 19.37
C ASP A 203 -8.25 4.20 18.21
N ASP A 204 -8.53 5.48 18.11
CA ASP A 204 -9.37 6.07 17.06
C ASP A 204 -8.59 6.51 15.82
N PHE A 205 -7.23 6.41 15.84
CA PHE A 205 -6.44 6.76 14.68
C PHE A 205 -6.69 5.77 13.53
N VAL A 206 -7.34 6.24 12.48
CA VAL A 206 -7.69 5.49 11.27
C VAL A 206 -7.47 6.37 10.05
N ILE A 207 -6.90 5.81 8.99
CA ILE A 207 -6.77 6.48 7.69
C ILE A 207 -7.79 5.84 6.75
N PRO A 208 -8.77 6.61 6.24
CA PRO A 208 -9.76 6.07 5.31
C PRO A 208 -9.13 5.53 4.02
N LEU A 209 -9.61 4.39 3.53
CA LEU A 209 -9.24 3.89 2.21
C LEU A 209 -9.72 4.89 1.13
N GLY A 210 -8.89 5.14 0.13
CA GLY A 210 -9.16 6.12 -0.91
C GLY A 210 -8.74 7.55 -0.57
N LYS A 211 -7.93 7.74 0.49
CA LYS A 211 -7.34 9.03 0.85
C LYS A 211 -5.83 9.00 0.79
N GLY A 212 -5.31 9.70 -0.23
CA GLY A 212 -3.88 9.93 -0.40
C GLY A 212 -3.33 11.03 0.50
N GLU A 213 -2.05 11.29 0.38
CA GLU A 213 -1.33 12.33 1.11
C GLU A 213 -0.28 12.99 0.23
N VAL A 214 -0.17 14.31 0.36
CA VAL A 214 1.00 15.05 -0.13
C VAL A 214 2.11 14.88 0.91
N LYS A 215 3.07 13.99 0.62
CA LYS A 215 4.22 13.72 1.52
C LYS A 215 5.23 14.85 1.52
N ARG A 216 5.34 15.57 0.42
CA ARG A 216 6.14 16.78 0.27
C ARG A 216 5.40 17.73 -0.68
N PRO A 217 5.07 18.96 -0.25
CA PRO A 217 4.53 19.96 -1.16
C PRO A 217 5.60 20.41 -2.15
N GLY A 218 5.19 20.83 -3.35
CA GLY A 218 6.06 21.33 -4.41
C GLY A 218 5.26 22.03 -5.50
N ALA A 219 5.96 22.72 -6.43
CA ALA A 219 5.32 23.53 -7.45
C ALA A 219 5.71 23.21 -8.90
N ASP A 220 6.82 22.48 -9.12
CA ASP A 220 7.39 22.31 -10.48
C ASP A 220 7.03 20.97 -11.13
N VAL A 221 6.96 19.88 -10.35
CA VAL A 221 6.70 18.52 -10.84
C VAL A 221 5.88 17.74 -9.83
N THR A 222 4.82 17.06 -10.27
CA THR A 222 4.11 16.03 -9.49
C THR A 222 4.83 14.69 -9.63
N LEU A 223 5.27 14.12 -8.51
CA LEU A 223 5.82 12.78 -8.42
C LEU A 223 4.86 11.89 -7.64
N ILE A 224 4.25 10.90 -8.32
CA ILE A 224 3.32 9.95 -7.72
C ILE A 224 4.06 8.64 -7.46
N ALA A 225 4.06 8.18 -6.21
CA ALA A 225 4.71 6.93 -5.83
C ALA A 225 3.94 6.26 -4.68
N TRP A 226 4.22 4.98 -4.39
CA TRP A 226 3.61 4.25 -3.28
C TRP A 226 4.59 3.29 -2.64
N SER A 227 4.26 2.82 -1.43
CA SER A 227 5.05 1.84 -0.69
C SER A 227 6.53 2.26 -0.60
N ASN A 228 7.48 1.36 -0.86
CA ASN A 228 8.91 1.64 -0.78
C ASN A 228 9.45 2.67 -1.80
N MET A 229 8.65 3.03 -2.79
CA MET A 229 9.06 4.11 -3.71
C MET A 229 8.89 5.50 -3.10
N ILE A 230 8.10 5.67 -2.03
CA ILE A 230 7.94 6.95 -1.33
C ILE A 230 9.26 7.43 -0.69
N PRO A 231 9.96 6.68 0.17
CA PRO A 231 11.22 7.16 0.73
C PRO A 231 12.28 7.46 -0.35
N ARG A 232 12.33 6.69 -1.45
CA ARG A 232 13.23 6.98 -2.58
C ARG A 232 12.86 8.26 -3.31
N SER A 233 11.57 8.49 -3.50
CA SER A 233 11.04 9.70 -4.13
C SER A 233 11.30 10.95 -3.29
N LEU A 234 11.14 10.86 -1.97
CA LEU A 234 11.47 11.95 -1.06
C LEU A 234 12.97 12.27 -1.07
N ALA A 235 13.83 11.24 -1.06
CA ALA A 235 15.28 11.45 -1.15
C ALA A 235 15.70 12.07 -2.51
N ALA A 236 15.06 11.67 -3.61
CA ALA A 236 15.28 12.30 -4.91
C ALA A 236 14.81 13.76 -4.93
N ALA A 237 13.62 14.05 -4.37
CA ALA A 237 13.07 15.40 -4.29
C ALA A 237 13.97 16.34 -3.44
N GLU A 238 14.54 15.85 -2.35
CA GLU A 238 15.49 16.63 -1.53
C GLU A 238 16.75 17.03 -2.31
N LYS A 239 17.30 16.11 -3.11
CA LYS A 239 18.46 16.40 -3.98
C LYS A 239 18.09 17.41 -5.06
N LEU A 240 16.93 17.27 -5.69
CA LEU A 240 16.42 18.18 -6.71
C LEU A 240 16.14 19.58 -6.16
N ALA A 241 15.67 19.69 -4.92
CA ALA A 241 15.50 20.98 -4.24
C ALA A 241 16.84 21.72 -4.11
N GLY A 242 17.96 21.01 -3.86
CA GLY A 242 19.30 21.58 -3.89
C GLY A 242 19.73 22.11 -5.25
N GLU A 243 19.06 21.69 -6.33
CA GLU A 243 19.27 22.16 -7.71
C GLU A 243 18.21 23.21 -8.14
N GLY A 244 17.30 23.60 -7.24
CA GLY A 244 16.27 24.60 -7.49
C GLY A 244 15.00 24.05 -8.15
N ILE A 245 14.76 22.72 -8.09
CA ILE A 245 13.56 22.06 -8.63
C ILE A 245 12.67 21.63 -7.46
N ASP A 246 11.44 22.16 -7.40
CA ASP A 246 10.49 21.96 -6.29
C ASP A 246 9.48 20.87 -6.62
N VAL A 247 9.78 19.63 -6.24
CA VAL A 247 8.98 18.43 -6.53
C VAL A 247 7.92 18.21 -5.46
N GLU A 248 6.65 18.10 -5.87
CA GLU A 248 5.57 17.61 -5.02
C GLU A 248 5.53 16.07 -5.05
N VAL A 249 5.61 15.45 -3.87
CA VAL A 249 5.55 13.98 -3.75
C VAL A 249 4.19 13.58 -3.18
N ILE A 250 3.44 12.79 -3.95
CA ILE A 250 2.13 12.25 -3.59
C ILE A 250 2.24 10.75 -3.34
N ASP A 251 1.69 10.33 -2.21
CA ASP A 251 1.42 8.94 -1.87
C ASP A 251 -0.10 8.68 -1.95
N PRO A 252 -0.61 7.92 -2.90
CA PRO A 252 -2.02 7.56 -2.95
C PRO A 252 -2.43 6.64 -1.79
N ARG A 253 -1.48 5.98 -1.08
CA ARG A 253 -1.69 5.05 0.05
C ARG A 253 -2.53 3.82 -0.32
N THR A 254 -3.57 4.01 -1.11
CA THR A 254 -4.43 2.96 -1.68
C THR A 254 -4.47 3.09 -3.18
N LEU A 255 -4.40 1.96 -3.86
CA LEU A 255 -4.54 1.90 -5.31
C LEU A 255 -6.00 1.62 -5.72
N VAL A 256 -6.77 0.94 -4.85
CA VAL A 256 -8.21 0.71 -5.02
C VAL A 256 -8.92 0.87 -3.66
N PRO A 257 -9.80 1.85 -3.50
CA PRO A 257 -9.99 3.02 -4.36
C PRO A 257 -8.78 3.96 -4.32
N ILE A 258 -8.56 4.70 -5.39
CA ILE A 258 -7.50 5.71 -5.45
C ILE A 258 -8.06 7.11 -5.21
N ASP A 259 -7.27 7.99 -4.57
CA ASP A 259 -7.60 9.42 -4.43
C ASP A 259 -7.27 10.16 -5.73
N LYS A 260 -8.17 10.02 -6.70
CA LYS A 260 -7.99 10.57 -8.04
C LYS A 260 -7.91 12.11 -8.02
N GLU A 261 -8.75 12.76 -7.25
CA GLU A 261 -8.79 14.22 -7.19
C GLU A 261 -7.48 14.80 -6.65
N LEU A 262 -6.91 14.21 -5.59
CA LEU A 262 -5.60 14.60 -5.07
C LEU A 262 -4.52 14.58 -6.16
N MET A 263 -4.49 13.52 -6.97
CA MET A 263 -3.51 13.41 -8.07
C MET A 263 -3.77 14.44 -9.16
N LEU A 264 -5.01 14.59 -9.60
CA LEU A 264 -5.35 15.52 -10.67
C LEU A 264 -5.16 16.98 -10.26
N ASP A 265 -5.46 17.35 -9.01
CA ASP A 265 -5.22 18.69 -8.50
C ASP A 265 -3.73 19.04 -8.47
N SER A 266 -2.88 18.09 -8.09
CA SER A 266 -1.44 18.25 -8.15
C SER A 266 -0.95 18.41 -9.60
N VAL A 267 -1.45 17.59 -10.52
CA VAL A 267 -1.09 17.67 -11.94
C VAL A 267 -1.48 19.03 -12.53
N ARG A 268 -2.69 19.52 -12.24
CA ARG A 268 -3.14 20.86 -12.68
C ARG A 268 -2.27 21.99 -12.15
N LYS A 269 -1.67 21.80 -10.99
CA LYS A 269 -0.78 22.79 -10.35
C LYS A 269 0.63 22.80 -10.93
N THR A 270 1.19 21.62 -11.19
CA THR A 270 2.61 21.45 -11.55
C THR A 270 2.84 21.24 -13.03
N GLU A 271 1.81 20.84 -13.78
CA GLU A 271 1.78 20.64 -15.22
C GLU A 271 2.76 19.56 -15.74
N ARG A 272 3.54 18.92 -14.88
CA ARG A 272 4.56 17.89 -15.18
C ARG A 272 4.42 16.73 -14.24
N VAL A 273 4.53 15.50 -14.77
CA VAL A 273 4.22 14.29 -14.02
C VAL A 273 5.30 13.21 -14.18
N VAL A 274 5.74 12.69 -13.06
CA VAL A 274 6.55 11.46 -12.97
C VAL A 274 5.81 10.46 -12.09
N ILE A 275 5.61 9.23 -12.57
CA ILE A 275 5.01 8.14 -11.79
C ILE A 275 6.07 7.08 -11.52
N VAL A 276 6.24 6.69 -10.26
CA VAL A 276 7.29 5.75 -9.83
C VAL A 276 6.66 4.51 -9.21
N GLN A 277 6.96 3.35 -9.76
CA GLN A 277 6.55 2.05 -9.21
C GLN A 277 7.71 1.06 -9.15
N GLU A 278 7.72 0.18 -8.16
CA GLU A 278 8.71 -0.90 -8.08
C GLU A 278 8.42 -2.03 -9.07
N ALA A 279 7.14 -2.31 -9.32
CA ALA A 279 6.70 -3.28 -10.31
C ALA A 279 7.24 -2.98 -11.71
N ILE A 280 7.28 -4.00 -12.56
CA ILE A 280 7.64 -3.83 -13.97
C ILE A 280 6.68 -2.89 -14.69
N ARG A 281 7.18 -2.20 -15.73
CA ARG A 281 6.35 -1.23 -16.50
C ARG A 281 5.16 -1.90 -17.21
N ARG A 282 5.36 -3.11 -17.74
CA ARG A 282 4.35 -3.81 -18.53
C ARG A 282 3.14 -4.20 -17.67
N GLY A 283 1.96 -3.64 -17.97
CA GLY A 283 0.73 -3.91 -17.23
C GLY A 283 0.76 -3.45 -15.77
N GLY A 284 1.71 -2.58 -15.40
CA GLY A 284 1.77 -1.99 -14.07
C GLY A 284 0.74 -0.90 -13.85
N VAL A 285 0.42 -0.63 -12.59
CA VAL A 285 -0.58 0.37 -12.17
C VAL A 285 -0.24 1.78 -12.68
N ALA A 286 1.04 2.15 -12.71
CA ALA A 286 1.49 3.45 -13.23
C ALA A 286 1.01 3.72 -14.66
N SER A 287 0.85 2.69 -15.49
CA SER A 287 0.36 2.84 -16.87
C SER A 287 -1.11 3.23 -16.91
N ASP A 288 -1.93 2.69 -15.99
CA ASP A 288 -3.33 3.06 -15.87
C ASP A 288 -3.49 4.47 -15.28
N LEU A 289 -2.70 4.83 -14.26
CA LEU A 289 -2.68 6.18 -13.71
C LEU A 289 -2.28 7.22 -14.77
N ALA A 290 -1.28 6.91 -15.61
CA ALA A 290 -0.91 7.77 -16.72
C ALA A 290 -2.07 7.93 -17.72
N SER A 291 -2.83 6.86 -18.00
CA SER A 291 -4.02 6.93 -18.85
C SER A 291 -5.13 7.79 -18.24
N ILE A 292 -5.37 7.70 -16.94
CA ILE A 292 -6.35 8.53 -16.22
C ILE A 292 -5.94 10.01 -16.30
N ILE A 293 -4.68 10.33 -16.01
CA ILE A 293 -4.17 11.70 -16.08
C ILE A 293 -4.25 12.23 -17.50
N GLN A 294 -3.88 11.42 -18.50
CA GLN A 294 -3.99 11.78 -19.92
C GLN A 294 -5.43 12.08 -20.32
N ALA A 295 -6.40 11.32 -19.82
CA ALA A 295 -7.81 11.51 -20.15
C ALA A 295 -8.45 12.74 -19.46
N GLU A 296 -8.03 13.06 -18.23
CA GLU A 296 -8.73 14.04 -17.39
C GLU A 296 -7.93 15.33 -17.10
N ALA A 297 -6.64 15.36 -17.45
CA ALA A 297 -5.77 16.52 -17.23
C ALA A 297 -4.83 16.81 -18.41
N PHE A 298 -5.09 16.30 -19.61
CA PHE A 298 -4.24 16.49 -20.80
C PHE A 298 -3.92 17.95 -21.09
N ASP A 299 -4.93 18.82 -21.00
CA ASP A 299 -4.79 20.25 -21.32
C ASP A 299 -3.88 21.03 -20.36
N TYR A 300 -3.48 20.38 -19.24
CA TYR A 300 -2.57 20.95 -18.26
C TYR A 300 -1.13 20.43 -18.41
N LEU A 301 -0.87 19.44 -19.28
CA LEU A 301 0.43 18.80 -19.36
C LEU A 301 1.39 19.57 -20.27
N ASP A 302 2.50 20.05 -19.69
CA ASP A 302 3.61 20.70 -20.41
C ASP A 302 4.62 19.71 -20.99
N ALA A 303 4.59 18.45 -20.54
CA ALA A 303 5.50 17.40 -20.98
C ALA A 303 4.81 16.03 -21.00
N PRO A 304 5.33 15.06 -21.78
CA PRO A 304 4.89 13.68 -21.69
C PRO A 304 5.05 13.13 -20.26
N ILE A 305 4.06 12.32 -19.81
CA ILE A 305 4.14 11.65 -18.51
C ILE A 305 5.29 10.64 -18.52
N GLU A 306 6.24 10.79 -17.60
CA GLU A 306 7.34 9.83 -17.39
C GLU A 306 6.96 8.76 -16.39
N ILE A 307 7.25 7.49 -16.72
CA ILE A 307 7.05 6.35 -15.82
C ILE A 307 8.41 5.73 -15.52
N VAL A 308 8.81 5.76 -14.25
CA VAL A 308 9.96 5.06 -13.72
C VAL A 308 9.49 3.76 -13.08
N ALA A 309 9.93 2.63 -13.60
CA ALA A 309 9.43 1.31 -13.22
C ALA A 309 10.56 0.27 -13.21
N GLY A 310 10.33 -0.84 -12.54
CA GLY A 310 11.23 -1.98 -12.55
C GLY A 310 11.48 -2.53 -13.95
N LEU A 311 12.65 -3.14 -14.12
CA LEU A 311 13.03 -3.80 -15.37
C LEU A 311 12.12 -5.01 -15.64
N VAL A 312 11.85 -5.28 -16.91
CA VAL A 312 11.05 -6.46 -17.34
C VAL A 312 11.92 -7.70 -17.30
N THR A 313 12.29 -8.15 -16.10
CA THR A 313 13.12 -9.34 -15.86
C THR A 313 12.74 -9.98 -14.52
N PRO A 314 12.89 -11.31 -14.36
CA PRO A 314 12.85 -11.92 -13.03
C PRO A 314 13.94 -11.33 -12.13
N VAL A 315 13.62 -11.20 -10.84
CA VAL A 315 14.54 -10.59 -9.85
C VAL A 315 15.72 -11.55 -9.58
N PRO A 316 16.98 -11.11 -9.75
CA PRO A 316 18.15 -11.95 -9.49
C PRO A 316 18.40 -12.14 -7.98
N PHE A 317 19.12 -13.21 -7.63
CA PHE A 317 19.57 -13.48 -6.26
C PHE A 317 20.66 -12.50 -5.79
N ASN A 318 21.56 -12.09 -6.69
CA ASN A 318 22.65 -11.18 -6.35
C ASN A 318 22.12 -9.79 -6.03
N LEU A 319 22.45 -9.26 -4.83
CA LEU A 319 21.94 -7.98 -4.33
C LEU A 319 22.23 -6.78 -5.26
N ALA A 320 23.39 -6.75 -5.90
CA ALA A 320 23.71 -5.66 -6.83
C ALA A 320 22.84 -5.70 -8.08
N LEU A 321 22.58 -6.90 -8.62
CA LEU A 321 21.68 -7.09 -9.76
C LEU A 321 20.21 -6.88 -9.35
N GLU A 322 19.81 -7.33 -8.17
CA GLU A 322 18.48 -7.07 -7.61
C GLU A 322 18.23 -5.56 -7.52
N THR A 323 19.19 -4.81 -6.94
CA THR A 323 19.12 -3.35 -6.85
C THR A 323 18.99 -2.69 -8.22
N ALA A 324 19.72 -3.17 -9.22
CA ALA A 324 19.66 -2.65 -10.58
C ALA A 324 18.34 -2.93 -11.31
N CYS A 325 17.51 -3.89 -10.81
CA CYS A 325 16.22 -4.22 -11.41
C CYS A 325 15.09 -3.25 -11.03
N VAL A 326 15.26 -2.44 -10.00
CA VAL A 326 14.20 -1.56 -9.47
C VAL A 326 14.63 -0.10 -9.46
N PRO A 327 13.68 0.86 -9.55
CA PRO A 327 14.00 2.28 -9.60
C PRO A 327 14.87 2.72 -8.43
N GLN A 328 15.92 3.46 -8.73
CA GLN A 328 16.79 4.12 -7.76
C GLN A 328 16.58 5.64 -7.79
N GLU A 329 17.06 6.36 -6.78
CA GLU A 329 16.97 7.83 -6.72
C GLU A 329 17.48 8.51 -7.99
N ALA A 330 18.60 8.01 -8.57
CA ALA A 330 19.16 8.54 -9.79
C ALA A 330 18.23 8.40 -11.01
N ASP A 331 17.43 7.34 -11.06
CA ASP A 331 16.45 7.12 -12.14
C ASP A 331 15.29 8.11 -12.03
N ILE A 332 14.85 8.37 -10.80
CA ILE A 332 13.79 9.35 -10.49
C ILE A 332 14.26 10.76 -10.84
N ILE A 333 15.48 11.13 -10.41
CA ILE A 333 16.08 12.44 -10.72
C ILE A 333 16.16 12.64 -12.24
N ARG A 334 16.64 11.64 -13.00
CA ARG A 334 16.68 11.73 -14.47
C ARG A 334 15.29 11.91 -15.10
N ALA A 335 14.28 11.22 -14.58
CA ALA A 335 12.92 11.37 -15.09
C ALA A 335 12.35 12.76 -14.81
N VAL A 336 12.58 13.31 -13.61
CA VAL A 336 12.17 14.68 -13.27
C VAL A 336 12.88 15.69 -14.16
N LYS A 337 14.18 15.58 -14.38
CA LYS A 337 14.93 16.48 -15.28
C LYS A 337 14.43 16.40 -16.72
N ARG A 338 13.99 15.22 -17.20
CA ARG A 338 13.42 15.05 -18.53
C ARG A 338 12.11 15.82 -18.71
N VAL A 339 11.16 15.68 -17.75
CA VAL A 339 9.88 16.41 -17.84
C VAL A 339 10.06 17.92 -17.65
N MET A 340 11.15 18.34 -17.03
CA MET A 340 11.56 19.76 -16.91
C MET A 340 12.32 20.29 -18.15
N CYS A 341 12.59 19.43 -19.14
CA CYS A 341 13.43 19.76 -20.31
C CYS A 341 14.84 20.26 -19.93
N ILE A 342 15.36 19.80 -18.81
CA ILE A 342 16.72 20.09 -18.36
C ILE A 342 17.63 18.97 -18.88
N GLU A 343 18.56 19.29 -19.78
CA GLU A 343 19.56 18.34 -20.27
C GLU A 343 20.41 17.82 -19.10
N GLY A 344 20.48 16.48 -18.96
CA GLY A 344 21.26 15.79 -17.95
C GLY A 344 22.63 15.39 -18.45
#